data_ecd5395c02343105f2fa4897c498f0b3
#
_entry.id   ecd5395c02343105f2fa4897c498f0b3
#
_cell.length_a   1.000
_cell.length_b   1.000
_cell.length_c   1.000
_cell.angle_alpha   90.00
_cell.angle_beta   90.00
_cell.angle_gamma   90.00
#
_symmetry.space_group_name_H-M   'P 1'
#
loop_
_entity.id
_entity.type
_entity.pdbx_description
1 polymer ?
#
loop_
_entity_poly.entity_id
_entity_poly.type
_entity_poly.pdbx_seq_one_letter_code
_entity_poly.pdbx_strand_id
1 'polypeptide(L)'
;MKVIGAGWPRTGTLSTREALTRLGLPCYHMAEVALHEDYTRAWYSFLIERKPMDWKALFSNYSATVDAPAAFFYREIFAAFPDARVVLNLRDPESWYKSYMTLHGAMQDLSPHRHANPRLDMWLQVVEAIHEHSVGANADRDRCIAAFNAHNRRVQEEIPKDRLLVFRVQEGWAPLCEFLGCEVPYEPFPHLNEGADTVKAGLAFIFGIS
;
A
#
# COMPACT_ATOMS: atom_id res chain seq x y z
N MET A 1 4.92 1.56 15.66
CA MET A 1 4.11 0.82 14.66
C MET A 1 3.32 -0.27 15.38
N LYS A 2 1.99 -0.25 15.26
CA LYS A 2 1.08 -1.24 15.84
C LYS A 2 0.54 -2.22 14.80
N VAL A 3 0.29 -1.72 13.58
CA VAL A 3 -0.28 -2.51 12.48
C VAL A 3 0.56 -2.35 11.22
N ILE A 4 0.89 -3.46 10.58
CA ILE A 4 1.56 -3.53 9.29
C ILE A 4 0.59 -4.15 8.28
N GLY A 5 0.18 -3.38 7.27
CA GLY A 5 -0.61 -3.90 6.16
C GLY A 5 0.30 -4.56 5.13
N ALA A 6 0.14 -5.86 4.95
CA ALA A 6 0.85 -6.64 3.94
C ALA A 6 0.04 -6.86 2.65
N GLY A 7 -1.21 -6.41 2.62
CA GLY A 7 -2.04 -6.50 1.41
C GLY A 7 -1.58 -5.54 0.33
N TRP A 8 -1.47 -6.03 -0.90
CA TRP A 8 -1.06 -5.24 -2.05
C TRP A 8 -2.08 -4.16 -2.42
N PRO A 9 -1.68 -3.12 -3.16
CA PRO A 9 -2.60 -2.12 -3.70
C PRO A 9 -3.83 -2.75 -4.37
N ARG A 10 -4.97 -2.09 -4.29
CA ARG A 10 -6.26 -2.51 -4.88
C ARG A 10 -6.93 -3.70 -4.19
N THR A 11 -6.50 -4.06 -2.99
CA THR A 11 -7.17 -5.08 -2.15
C THR A 11 -8.10 -4.48 -1.08
N GLY A 12 -8.42 -3.18 -1.18
CA GLY A 12 -9.22 -2.44 -0.22
C GLY A 12 -8.38 -1.68 0.82
N THR A 13 -7.12 -1.40 0.50
CA THR A 13 -6.16 -0.73 1.38
C THR A 13 -6.62 0.66 1.82
N LEU A 14 -7.30 1.42 0.95
CA LEU A 14 -7.84 2.74 1.30
C LEU A 14 -8.94 2.66 2.36
N SER A 15 -9.86 1.69 2.24
CA SER A 15 -10.89 1.43 3.25
C SER A 15 -10.27 0.99 4.58
N THR A 16 -9.22 0.15 4.52
CA THR A 16 -8.48 -0.29 5.71
C THR A 16 -7.71 0.86 6.35
N ARG A 17 -7.08 1.75 5.56
CA ARG A 17 -6.44 2.99 6.05
C ARG A 17 -7.44 3.83 6.86
N GLU A 18 -8.58 4.10 6.26
CA GLU A 18 -9.63 4.90 6.90
C GLU A 18 -10.14 4.23 8.19
N ALA A 19 -10.38 2.92 8.14
CA ALA A 19 -10.80 2.16 9.31
C ALA A 19 -9.77 2.24 10.45
N LEU A 20 -8.49 2.02 10.16
CA LEU A 20 -7.42 2.13 11.16
C LEU A 20 -7.31 3.56 11.72
N THR A 21 -7.47 4.57 10.87
CA THR A 21 -7.45 5.98 11.30
C THR A 21 -8.60 6.29 12.24
N ARG A 22 -9.82 5.80 11.96
CA ARG A 22 -10.98 5.95 12.86
C ARG A 22 -10.80 5.22 14.19
N LEU A 23 -10.03 4.14 14.21
CA LEU A 23 -9.63 3.44 15.44
C LEU A 23 -8.47 4.13 16.19
N GLY A 24 -8.09 5.37 15.81
CA GLY A 24 -7.03 6.14 16.46
C GLY A 24 -5.62 5.67 16.10
N LEU A 25 -5.45 4.99 14.95
CA LEU A 25 -4.18 4.55 14.42
C LEU A 25 -3.84 5.33 13.14
N PRO A 26 -3.14 6.47 13.23
CA PRO A 26 -2.65 7.19 12.04
C PRO A 26 -1.96 6.22 11.09
N CYS A 27 -2.43 6.16 9.84
CA CYS A 27 -2.07 5.09 8.92
C CYS A 27 -1.38 5.62 7.66
N TYR A 28 -0.15 5.17 7.45
CA TYR A 28 0.64 5.46 6.26
C TYR A 28 0.11 4.71 5.03
N HIS A 29 0.15 5.36 3.87
CA HIS A 29 -0.38 4.84 2.61
C HIS A 29 0.38 5.46 1.43
N MET A 30 0.25 4.92 0.22
CA MET A 30 0.86 5.49 -0.99
C MET A 30 0.48 6.96 -1.22
N ALA A 31 -0.69 7.39 -0.77
CA ALA A 31 -1.09 8.79 -0.84
C ALA A 31 -0.11 9.73 -0.11
N GLU A 32 0.45 9.30 1.03
CA GLU A 32 1.45 10.08 1.77
C GLU A 32 2.75 10.24 0.96
N VAL A 33 3.13 9.20 0.21
CA VAL A 33 4.31 9.24 -0.67
C VAL A 33 4.13 10.28 -1.77
N ALA A 34 2.94 10.37 -2.36
CA ALA A 34 2.65 11.36 -3.40
C ALA A 34 2.54 12.78 -2.83
N LEU A 35 1.89 12.93 -1.66
CA LEU A 35 1.65 14.23 -1.03
C LEU A 35 2.93 14.89 -0.50
N HIS A 36 3.86 14.10 0.06
CA HIS A 36 5.04 14.59 0.76
C HIS A 36 6.32 14.18 0.05
N GLU A 37 7.06 15.16 -0.47
CA GLU A 37 8.30 14.94 -1.21
C GLU A 37 9.35 14.17 -0.39
N ASP A 38 9.42 14.42 0.92
CA ASP A 38 10.37 13.74 1.80
C ASP A 38 10.13 12.22 1.83
N TYR A 39 8.88 11.77 1.81
CA TYR A 39 8.56 10.34 1.71
C TYR A 39 8.89 9.80 0.32
N THR A 40 8.60 10.52 -0.76
CA THR A 40 9.04 10.12 -2.11
C THR A 40 10.56 9.95 -2.15
N ARG A 41 11.30 10.92 -1.61
CA ARG A 41 12.76 10.91 -1.55
C ARG A 41 13.32 9.76 -0.73
N ALA A 42 12.71 9.45 0.42
CA ALA A 42 13.12 8.32 1.25
C ALA A 42 12.96 6.98 0.49
N TRP A 43 11.81 6.77 -0.17
CA TRP A 43 11.59 5.58 -0.97
C TRP A 43 12.47 5.54 -2.23
N TYR A 44 12.72 6.66 -2.87
CA TYR A 44 13.65 6.77 -4.00
C TYR A 44 15.07 6.36 -3.57
N SER A 45 15.56 6.90 -2.45
CA SER A 45 16.87 6.54 -1.91
C SER A 45 16.97 5.06 -1.60
N PHE A 46 15.93 4.45 -1.05
CA PHE A 46 15.91 3.02 -0.74
C PHE A 46 15.85 2.15 -2.00
N LEU A 47 14.90 2.42 -2.92
CA LEU A 47 14.61 1.56 -4.06
C LEU A 47 15.62 1.73 -5.20
N ILE A 48 16.02 2.95 -5.51
CA ILE A 48 16.84 3.28 -6.68
C ILE A 48 18.30 3.46 -6.28
N GLU A 49 18.59 4.26 -5.23
CA GLU A 49 19.96 4.49 -4.78
C GLU A 49 20.50 3.36 -3.90
N ARG A 50 19.67 2.37 -3.55
CA ARG A 50 20.03 1.20 -2.73
C ARG A 50 20.56 1.56 -1.33
N LYS A 51 20.16 2.67 -0.79
CA LYS A 51 20.49 3.09 0.58
C LYS A 51 19.63 2.35 1.60
N PRO A 52 20.16 2.07 2.80
CA PRO A 52 19.34 1.46 3.87
C PRO A 52 18.19 2.39 4.29
N MET A 53 17.03 1.81 4.62
CA MET A 53 15.88 2.53 5.14
C MET A 53 15.89 2.54 6.66
N ASP A 54 15.74 3.71 7.27
CA ASP A 54 15.38 3.81 8.70
C ASP A 54 13.86 3.73 8.84
N TRP A 55 13.36 2.51 9.04
CA TRP A 55 11.93 2.25 9.18
C TRP A 55 11.30 2.98 10.37
N LYS A 56 12.04 3.19 11.46
CA LYS A 56 11.53 3.88 12.65
C LYS A 56 11.37 5.37 12.39
N ALA A 57 12.33 5.98 11.70
CA ALA A 57 12.23 7.38 11.29
C ALA A 57 11.12 7.58 10.25
N LEU A 58 11.04 6.71 9.22
CA LEU A 58 10.02 6.80 8.17
C LEU A 58 8.59 6.81 8.74
N PHE A 59 8.33 5.96 9.72
CA PHE A 59 7.00 5.80 10.30
C PHE A 59 6.82 6.50 11.66
N SER A 60 7.66 7.48 12.01
CA SER A 60 7.62 8.14 13.31
C SER A 60 6.26 8.77 13.64
N ASN A 61 5.52 9.24 12.64
CA ASN A 61 4.21 9.88 12.79
C ASN A 61 3.03 8.91 12.61
N TYR A 62 3.28 7.61 12.42
CA TYR A 62 2.26 6.63 12.09
C TYR A 62 2.26 5.47 13.08
N SER A 63 1.05 4.98 13.38
CA SER A 63 0.84 3.78 14.19
C SER A 63 0.48 2.56 13.33
N ALA A 64 0.13 2.79 12.06
CA ALA A 64 -0.19 1.76 11.11
C ALA A 64 0.38 2.09 9.73
N THR A 65 0.53 1.07 8.88
CA THR A 65 0.81 1.23 7.46
C THR A 65 0.01 0.24 6.64
N VAL A 66 -0.42 0.64 5.45
CA VAL A 66 -1.07 -0.21 4.44
C VAL A 66 -0.64 0.22 3.05
N ASP A 67 -0.90 -0.62 2.05
CA ASP A 67 -0.67 -0.29 0.64
C ASP A 67 0.82 -0.23 0.26
N ALA A 68 1.08 0.12 -0.99
CA ALA A 68 2.43 0.38 -1.48
C ALA A 68 3.02 1.65 -0.83
N PRO A 69 4.36 1.76 -0.75
CA PRO A 69 5.35 0.70 -0.98
C PRO A 69 5.47 -0.28 0.19
N ALA A 70 4.97 0.08 1.37
CA ALA A 70 5.20 -0.63 2.64
C ALA A 70 4.79 -2.11 2.58
N ALA A 71 3.68 -2.44 1.93
CA ALA A 71 3.19 -3.82 1.84
C ALA A 71 4.19 -4.79 1.18
N PHE A 72 5.06 -4.31 0.30
CA PHE A 72 6.08 -5.14 -0.36
C PHE A 72 7.28 -5.42 0.54
N PHE A 73 7.50 -4.58 1.56
CA PHE A 73 8.62 -4.66 2.51
C PHE A 73 8.14 -5.01 3.92
N TYR A 74 7.01 -5.73 4.02
CA TYR A 74 6.42 -6.10 5.31
C TYR A 74 7.39 -6.87 6.21
N ARG A 75 8.32 -7.65 5.67
CA ARG A 75 9.32 -8.42 6.41
C ARG A 75 10.29 -7.51 7.15
N GLU A 76 10.86 -6.55 6.42
CA GLU A 76 11.81 -5.58 6.94
C GLU A 76 11.15 -4.68 7.99
N ILE A 77 9.90 -4.29 7.71
CA ILE A 77 9.10 -3.49 8.64
C ILE A 77 8.75 -4.32 9.88
N PHE A 78 8.35 -5.59 9.72
CA PHE A 78 8.06 -6.47 10.85
C PHE A 78 9.30 -6.75 11.69
N ALA A 79 10.48 -6.91 11.08
CA ALA A 79 11.73 -7.04 11.79
C ALA A 79 12.08 -5.77 12.61
N ALA A 80 11.76 -4.58 12.09
CA ALA A 80 11.96 -3.31 12.79
C ALA A 80 10.93 -3.07 13.92
N PHE A 81 9.74 -3.67 13.81
CA PHE A 81 8.62 -3.55 14.76
C PHE A 81 8.04 -4.93 15.13
N PRO A 82 8.79 -5.76 15.88
CA PRO A 82 8.43 -7.17 16.10
C PRO A 82 7.14 -7.37 16.91
N ASP A 83 6.68 -6.33 17.61
CA ASP A 83 5.42 -6.35 18.35
C ASP A 83 4.20 -5.97 17.51
N ALA A 84 4.38 -5.58 16.26
CA ALA A 84 3.29 -5.20 15.37
C ALA A 84 2.41 -6.41 15.02
N ARG A 85 1.13 -6.14 14.80
CA ARG A 85 0.18 -7.06 14.15
C ARG A 85 0.20 -6.84 12.64
N VAL A 86 -0.07 -7.88 11.87
CA VAL A 86 -0.07 -7.82 10.41
C VAL A 86 -1.48 -8.02 9.88
N VAL A 87 -1.91 -7.15 8.97
CA VAL A 87 -3.19 -7.28 8.27
C VAL A 87 -2.92 -7.55 6.80
N LEU A 88 -3.34 -8.70 6.31
CA LEU A 88 -3.25 -9.09 4.91
C LEU A 88 -4.61 -8.91 4.25
N ASN A 89 -4.80 -7.78 3.56
CA ASN A 89 -5.98 -7.59 2.73
C ASN A 89 -5.96 -8.54 1.53
N LEU A 90 -7.04 -9.30 1.35
CA LEU A 90 -7.22 -10.20 0.21
C LEU A 90 -8.30 -9.71 -0.75
N ARG A 91 -8.10 -10.05 -2.00
CA ARG A 91 -9.07 -9.89 -3.09
C ARG A 91 -8.99 -11.08 -4.03
N ASP A 92 -10.06 -11.33 -4.78
CA ASP A 92 -10.03 -12.28 -5.90
C ASP A 92 -8.93 -11.88 -6.90
N PRO A 93 -8.04 -12.80 -7.31
CA PRO A 93 -6.86 -12.47 -8.12
C PRO A 93 -7.20 -11.86 -9.48
N GLU A 94 -8.28 -12.29 -10.13
CA GLU A 94 -8.71 -11.74 -11.42
C GLU A 94 -9.23 -10.32 -11.27
N SER A 95 -10.07 -10.10 -10.25
CA SER A 95 -10.59 -8.78 -9.92
C SER A 95 -9.49 -7.84 -9.46
N TRP A 96 -8.48 -8.37 -8.74
CA TRP A 96 -7.29 -7.61 -8.35
C TRP A 96 -6.51 -7.17 -9.60
N TYR A 97 -6.17 -8.10 -10.50
CA TYR A 97 -5.39 -7.81 -11.70
C TYR A 97 -6.03 -6.72 -12.56
N LYS A 98 -7.34 -6.84 -12.84
CA LYS A 98 -8.08 -5.82 -13.60
C LYS A 98 -7.95 -4.44 -12.95
N SER A 99 -8.19 -4.35 -11.64
CA SER A 99 -8.14 -3.08 -10.90
C SER A 99 -6.71 -2.53 -10.80
N TYR A 100 -5.71 -3.41 -10.66
CA TYR A 100 -4.30 -3.04 -10.59
C TYR A 100 -3.81 -2.48 -11.92
N MET A 101 -4.11 -3.14 -13.03
CA MET A 101 -3.71 -2.67 -14.37
C MET A 101 -4.42 -1.38 -14.79
N THR A 102 -5.68 -1.20 -14.39
CA THR A 102 -6.39 0.08 -14.61
C THR A 102 -5.70 1.23 -13.88
N LEU A 103 -5.29 1.01 -12.61
CA LEU A 103 -4.54 2.01 -11.85
C LEU A 103 -3.15 2.25 -12.47
N HIS A 104 -2.46 1.18 -12.86
CA HIS A 104 -1.14 1.28 -13.49
C HIS A 104 -1.19 2.09 -14.78
N GLY A 105 -2.19 1.85 -15.63
CA GLY A 105 -2.43 2.64 -16.85
C GLY A 105 -2.67 4.12 -16.55
N ALA A 106 -3.50 4.43 -15.56
CA ALA A 106 -3.76 5.82 -15.15
C ALA A 106 -2.50 6.55 -14.65
N MET A 107 -1.57 5.83 -14.01
CA MET A 107 -0.28 6.40 -13.62
C MET A 107 0.65 6.59 -14.83
N GLN A 108 0.65 5.66 -15.79
CA GLN A 108 1.41 5.80 -17.04
C GLN A 108 0.99 7.02 -17.86
N ASP A 109 -0.29 7.40 -17.82
CA ASP A 109 -0.82 8.60 -18.49
C ASP A 109 -0.18 9.91 -17.97
N LEU A 110 0.45 9.90 -16.79
CA LEU A 110 1.18 11.05 -16.25
C LEU A 110 2.62 11.13 -16.76
N SER A 111 3.15 10.06 -17.36
CA SER A 111 4.54 9.96 -17.81
C SER A 111 4.97 11.06 -18.81
N PRO A 112 4.12 11.56 -19.72
CA PRO A 112 4.52 12.66 -20.61
C PRO A 112 4.92 13.95 -19.89
N HIS A 113 4.42 14.15 -18.66
CA HIS A 113 4.68 15.36 -17.86
C HIS A 113 5.96 15.27 -17.02
N ARG A 114 6.60 14.09 -16.91
CA ARG A 114 7.74 13.84 -16.02
C ARG A 114 8.95 14.74 -16.29
N HIS A 115 9.25 15.00 -17.57
CA HIS A 115 10.42 15.80 -17.94
C HIS A 115 10.35 17.27 -17.51
N ALA A 116 9.13 17.80 -17.37
CA ALA A 116 8.90 19.16 -16.91
C ALA A 116 8.68 19.26 -15.39
N ASN A 117 8.58 18.13 -14.70
CA ASN A 117 8.26 18.08 -13.27
C ASN A 117 9.16 17.07 -12.54
N PRO A 118 10.29 17.52 -11.97
CA PRO A 118 11.24 16.63 -11.27
C PRO A 118 10.63 15.87 -10.07
N ARG A 119 9.66 16.45 -9.39
CA ARG A 119 8.96 15.79 -8.28
C ARG A 119 8.10 14.63 -8.79
N LEU A 120 7.36 14.85 -9.87
CA LEU A 120 6.60 13.79 -10.53
C LEU A 120 7.51 12.70 -11.06
N ASP A 121 8.64 13.07 -11.69
CA ASP A 121 9.60 12.10 -12.22
C ASP A 121 10.15 11.19 -11.12
N MET A 122 10.56 11.76 -9.99
CA MET A 122 11.04 10.98 -8.85
C MET A 122 9.95 10.03 -8.31
N TRP A 123 8.71 10.51 -8.19
CA TRP A 123 7.59 9.68 -7.73
C TRP A 123 7.28 8.54 -8.72
N LEU A 124 7.27 8.82 -10.04
CA LEU A 124 7.06 7.80 -11.07
C LEU A 124 8.18 6.75 -11.04
N GLN A 125 9.42 7.13 -10.83
CA GLN A 125 10.53 6.17 -10.68
C GLN A 125 10.31 5.26 -9.47
N VAL A 126 9.80 5.78 -8.35
CA VAL A 126 9.42 4.96 -7.18
C VAL A 126 8.31 3.98 -7.57
N VAL A 127 7.27 4.42 -8.27
CA VAL A 127 6.16 3.56 -8.72
C VAL A 127 6.65 2.47 -9.67
N GLU A 128 7.49 2.81 -10.63
CA GLU A 128 8.10 1.88 -11.59
C GLU A 128 8.96 0.83 -10.86
N ALA A 129 9.80 1.25 -9.92
CA ALA A 129 10.63 0.35 -9.13
C ALA A 129 9.80 -0.60 -8.24
N ILE A 130 8.68 -0.13 -7.68
CA ILE A 130 7.75 -0.97 -6.94
C ILE A 130 7.09 -2.00 -7.85
N HIS A 131 6.64 -1.60 -9.04
CA HIS A 131 6.06 -2.51 -10.01
C HIS A 131 7.05 -3.60 -10.41
N GLU A 132 8.27 -3.22 -10.76
CA GLU A 132 9.31 -4.17 -11.12
C GLU A 132 9.65 -5.12 -9.96
N HIS A 133 9.75 -4.60 -8.74
CA HIS A 133 10.01 -5.40 -7.54
C HIS A 133 8.89 -6.41 -7.26
N SER A 134 7.64 -6.03 -7.48
CA SER A 134 6.47 -6.84 -7.11
C SER A 134 6.15 -7.93 -8.15
N VAL A 135 6.03 -7.57 -9.41
CA VAL A 135 5.59 -8.47 -10.48
C VAL A 135 6.65 -8.73 -11.54
N GLY A 136 7.72 -7.93 -11.55
CA GLY A 136 8.79 -7.97 -12.54
C GLY A 136 8.53 -7.06 -13.74
N ALA A 137 9.61 -6.66 -14.39
CA ALA A 137 9.55 -5.85 -15.62
C ALA A 137 8.77 -6.61 -16.70
N ASN A 138 7.84 -5.92 -17.38
CA ASN A 138 7.04 -6.45 -18.47
C ASN A 138 6.24 -7.73 -18.09
N ALA A 139 5.76 -7.83 -16.85
CA ALA A 139 4.97 -8.97 -16.42
C ALA A 139 3.63 -9.01 -17.17
N ASP A 140 3.35 -10.16 -17.79
CA ASP A 140 2.03 -10.46 -18.33
C ASP A 140 1.00 -10.75 -17.22
N ARG A 141 -0.25 -10.96 -17.62
CA ARG A 141 -1.34 -11.24 -16.69
C ARG A 141 -1.04 -12.41 -15.75
N ASP A 142 -0.55 -13.51 -16.30
CA ASP A 142 -0.37 -14.75 -15.54
C ASP A 142 0.78 -14.61 -14.53
N ARG A 143 1.83 -13.91 -14.90
CA ARG A 143 2.92 -13.54 -13.97
C ARG A 143 2.47 -12.60 -12.88
N CYS A 144 1.66 -11.58 -13.19
CA CYS A 144 1.10 -10.68 -12.18
C CYS A 144 0.25 -11.45 -11.16
N ILE A 145 -0.66 -12.31 -11.63
CA ILE A 145 -1.52 -13.12 -10.77
C ILE A 145 -0.70 -14.13 -9.95
N ALA A 146 0.28 -14.77 -10.57
CA ALA A 146 1.17 -15.70 -9.87
C ALA A 146 1.97 -15.00 -8.76
N ALA A 147 2.51 -13.81 -9.02
CA ALA A 147 3.24 -13.00 -8.05
C ALA A 147 2.34 -12.57 -6.88
N PHE A 148 1.13 -12.09 -7.18
CA PHE A 148 0.13 -11.73 -6.18
C PHE A 148 -0.22 -12.92 -5.27
N ASN A 149 -0.52 -14.08 -5.85
CA ASN A 149 -0.83 -15.29 -5.10
C ASN A 149 0.37 -15.79 -4.27
N ALA A 150 1.56 -15.73 -4.83
CA ALA A 150 2.79 -16.10 -4.14
C ALA A 150 3.06 -15.19 -2.94
N HIS A 151 2.86 -13.88 -3.09
CA HIS A 151 2.97 -12.93 -1.99
C HIS A 151 1.97 -13.25 -0.86
N ASN A 152 0.69 -13.39 -1.20
CA ASN A 152 -0.36 -13.67 -0.22
C ASN A 152 -0.10 -14.97 0.55
N ARG A 153 0.36 -16.02 -0.13
CA ARG A 153 0.76 -17.28 0.51
C ARG A 153 1.95 -17.09 1.43
N ARG A 154 2.99 -16.41 0.98
CA ARG A 154 4.22 -16.14 1.73
C ARG A 154 3.93 -15.38 3.04
N VAL A 155 3.10 -14.34 3.00
CA VAL A 155 2.69 -13.63 4.22
C VAL A 155 2.02 -14.58 5.23
N GLN A 156 1.14 -15.47 4.75
CA GLN A 156 0.45 -16.43 5.61
C GLN A 156 1.35 -17.54 6.18
N GLU A 157 2.43 -17.86 5.49
CA GLU A 157 3.43 -18.86 5.91
C GLU A 157 4.44 -18.26 6.91
N GLU A 158 4.80 -16.98 6.78
CA GLU A 158 5.88 -16.35 7.53
C GLU A 158 5.44 -15.62 8.78
N ILE A 159 4.24 -15.06 8.77
CA ILE A 159 3.74 -14.31 9.92
C ILE A 159 3.06 -15.27 10.90
N PRO A 160 3.42 -15.23 12.20
CA PRO A 160 2.76 -16.06 13.23
C PRO A 160 1.23 -15.85 13.20
N LYS A 161 0.48 -16.94 13.36
CA LYS A 161 -0.99 -16.93 13.23
C LYS A 161 -1.69 -16.01 14.22
N ASP A 162 -1.15 -15.86 15.41
CA ASP A 162 -1.64 -14.97 16.46
C ASP A 162 -1.35 -13.47 16.18
N ARG A 163 -0.51 -13.21 15.18
CA ARG A 163 -0.11 -11.88 14.74
C ARG A 163 -0.64 -11.51 13.36
N LEU A 164 -1.36 -12.40 12.69
CA LEU A 164 -1.86 -12.22 11.33
C LEU A 164 -3.39 -12.22 11.27
N LEU A 165 -3.96 -11.16 10.70
CA LEU A 165 -5.33 -11.14 10.23
C LEU A 165 -5.34 -11.25 8.70
N VAL A 166 -5.94 -12.29 8.16
CA VAL A 166 -6.30 -12.38 6.74
C VAL A 166 -7.68 -11.73 6.60
N PHE A 167 -7.78 -10.65 5.84
CA PHE A 167 -8.90 -9.73 5.89
C PHE A 167 -9.47 -9.40 4.51
N ARG A 168 -10.78 -9.44 4.41
CA ARG A 168 -11.53 -8.88 3.28
C ARG A 168 -12.36 -7.71 3.78
N VAL A 169 -12.28 -6.55 3.12
CA VAL A 169 -12.97 -5.34 3.58
C VAL A 169 -14.49 -5.48 3.69
N GLN A 170 -15.07 -6.45 2.96
CA GLN A 170 -16.49 -6.80 3.05
C GLN A 170 -16.89 -7.43 4.39
N GLU A 171 -15.93 -7.94 5.15
CA GLU A 171 -16.17 -8.52 6.49
C GLU A 171 -16.44 -7.44 7.54
N GLY A 172 -16.11 -6.17 7.23
CA GLY A 172 -16.44 -5.03 8.06
C GLY A 172 -15.60 -4.92 9.34
N TRP A 173 -16.17 -4.28 10.35
CA TRP A 173 -15.46 -3.95 11.59
C TRP A 173 -15.09 -5.16 12.45
N ALA A 174 -16.00 -6.15 12.55
CA ALA A 174 -15.89 -7.18 13.57
C ALA A 174 -14.54 -7.91 13.59
N PRO A 175 -14.05 -8.53 12.49
CA PRO A 175 -12.77 -9.24 12.52
C PRO A 175 -11.57 -8.32 12.76
N LEU A 176 -11.64 -7.08 12.26
CA LEU A 176 -10.55 -6.11 12.47
C LEU A 176 -10.47 -5.68 13.94
N CYS A 177 -11.62 -5.34 14.55
CA CYS A 177 -11.67 -4.90 15.94
C CYS A 177 -11.36 -6.03 16.92
N GLU A 178 -11.86 -7.25 16.68
CA GLU A 178 -11.50 -8.45 17.45
C GLU A 178 -9.99 -8.68 17.43
N PHE A 179 -9.40 -8.65 16.24
CA PHE A 179 -7.95 -8.83 16.08
C PHE A 179 -7.15 -7.73 16.76
N LEU A 180 -7.60 -6.49 16.73
CA LEU A 180 -6.90 -5.37 17.36
C LEU A 180 -7.19 -5.24 18.88
N GLY A 181 -8.21 -5.94 19.37
CA GLY A 181 -8.63 -5.86 20.77
C GLY A 181 -9.26 -4.53 21.14
N CYS A 182 -10.10 -3.98 20.24
CA CYS A 182 -10.82 -2.70 20.45
C CYS A 182 -12.31 -2.86 20.20
N GLU A 183 -13.09 -1.87 20.67
CA GLU A 183 -14.53 -1.83 20.46
C GLU A 183 -14.89 -1.58 18.98
N VAL A 184 -15.99 -2.17 18.53
CA VAL A 184 -16.54 -1.94 17.19
C VAL A 184 -17.18 -0.55 17.14
N PRO A 185 -16.78 0.34 16.23
CA PRO A 185 -17.40 1.65 16.07
C PRO A 185 -18.89 1.55 15.71
N TYR A 186 -19.68 2.48 16.23
CA TYR A 186 -21.11 2.53 15.95
C TYR A 186 -21.42 3.25 14.63
N GLU A 187 -20.69 2.87 13.57
CA GLU A 187 -20.82 3.41 12.22
C GLU A 187 -20.50 2.34 11.18
N PRO A 188 -20.94 2.49 9.92
CA PRO A 188 -20.59 1.57 8.86
C PRO A 188 -19.09 1.51 8.62
N PHE A 189 -18.59 0.32 8.24
CA PHE A 189 -17.20 0.17 7.79
C PHE A 189 -16.95 1.03 6.54
N PRO A 190 -15.80 1.73 6.45
CA PRO A 190 -15.50 2.57 5.29
C PRO A 190 -15.46 1.76 4.00
N HIS A 191 -16.23 2.17 3.00
CA HIS A 191 -16.20 1.62 1.65
C HIS A 191 -15.69 2.70 0.70
N LEU A 192 -14.37 2.86 0.66
CA LEU A 192 -13.72 3.83 -0.21
C LEU A 192 -13.24 3.13 -1.47
N ASN A 193 -13.86 3.48 -2.58
CA ASN A 193 -13.56 2.91 -3.89
C ASN A 193 -13.15 4.03 -4.83
N GLU A 194 -11.87 4.43 -4.76
CA GLU A 194 -11.35 5.38 -5.73
C GLU A 194 -11.14 4.68 -7.07
N GLY A 195 -11.89 5.12 -8.08
CA GLY A 195 -11.64 4.76 -9.47
C GLY A 195 -10.27 5.27 -9.93
N ALA A 196 -9.71 4.65 -10.96
CA ALA A 196 -8.41 5.07 -11.50
C ALA A 196 -8.43 6.53 -11.98
N ASP A 197 -9.55 7.00 -12.53
CA ASP A 197 -9.70 8.40 -12.95
C ASP A 197 -9.66 9.37 -11.78
N THR A 198 -10.24 9.02 -10.64
CA THR A 198 -10.18 9.82 -9.41
C THR A 198 -8.75 9.90 -8.88
N VAL A 199 -8.05 8.76 -8.87
CA VAL A 199 -6.62 8.71 -8.48
C VAL A 199 -5.78 9.54 -9.43
N LYS A 200 -5.98 9.42 -10.74
CA LYS A 200 -5.27 10.21 -11.76
C LYS A 200 -5.51 11.71 -11.57
N ALA A 201 -6.75 12.13 -11.39
CA ALA A 201 -7.08 13.53 -11.15
C ALA A 201 -6.45 14.07 -9.84
N GLY A 202 -6.46 13.28 -8.78
CA GLY A 202 -5.80 13.61 -7.52
C GLY A 202 -4.28 13.77 -7.68
N LEU A 203 -3.64 12.86 -8.39
CA LEU A 203 -2.20 12.93 -8.69
C LEU A 203 -1.87 14.13 -9.58
N ALA A 204 -2.69 14.39 -10.62
CA ALA A 204 -2.52 15.57 -11.47
C ALA A 204 -2.57 16.86 -10.63
N PHE A 205 -3.53 16.96 -9.71
CA PHE A 205 -3.62 18.09 -8.78
C PHE A 205 -2.39 18.19 -7.87
N ILE A 206 -1.95 17.07 -7.25
CA ILE A 206 -0.78 17.03 -6.35
C ILE A 206 0.49 17.50 -7.07
N PHE A 207 0.66 17.14 -8.33
CA PHE A 207 1.84 17.47 -9.12
C PHE A 207 1.65 18.72 -9.99
N GLY A 208 0.52 19.44 -9.88
CA GLY A 208 0.27 20.67 -10.63
C GLY A 208 0.21 20.46 -12.15
N ILE A 209 -0.37 19.33 -12.58
CA ILE A 209 -0.59 18.99 -13.99
C ILE A 209 -1.99 19.45 -14.37
N SER A 210 -2.07 20.34 -15.36
CA SER A 210 -3.33 20.86 -15.93
C SER A 210 -3.79 20.03 -17.13
#